data_5568bfad97123fdca1d2e3d593cff050
#
_entry.id   5568bfad97123fdca1d2e3d593cff050
#
_cell.length_a   1.000
_cell.length_b   1.000
_cell.length_c   1.000
_cell.angle_alpha   90.00
_cell.angle_beta   90.00
_cell.angle_gamma   90.00
#
_symmetry.space_group_name_H-M   'P 1'
#
loop_
_entity.id
_entity.type
_entity.pdbx_description
1 polymer ?
#
loop_
_entity_poly.entity_id
_entity_poly.type
_entity_poly.pdbx_seq_one_letter_code
_entity_poly.pdbx_strand_id
1 'polypeptide(L)'
;MRIAFYAPLKPADHPTPSGDRRIARLFLDALRHAGHQPFVASRLRSYDGAGDRLHQARLAGLARATTARLLRRWREEPGAAPELWLTYHLYYKAPDWLGPRVSAALGIPYVIAEASYAPKRAGGSWDIGHRAVAEALRRADAVLGLNPADRECVLPLLPGPQRWVALPPFLDARCYEAGPARPPSSPLGPPRLIAVAMMRTGDKLASYRLLGAALARLIDLPWSLEIIGDGPARAAVESALAPLGPRVSYRGALDEAAIARALAEADLFVWPALNEAFGMALLEAQASGLAVVAGRSGGVAGIVVSGETGLLVPPGDVASFAAAVRRLILAGEARAAMGVAARANVEREHDLPAAATRLAAVLEPLSGRARAA
;
A
#
# COMPACT_ATOMS: atom_id res chain seq x y z
N MET A 1 -12.84 21.08 -5.31
CA MET A 1 -12.57 20.74 -6.73
C MET A 1 -13.25 19.44 -7.13
N ARG A 2 -13.68 19.35 -8.39
CA ARG A 2 -14.07 18.09 -9.04
C ARG A 2 -12.81 17.39 -9.54
N ILE A 3 -12.48 16.22 -9.02
CA ILE A 3 -11.25 15.50 -9.32
C ILE A 3 -11.56 14.23 -10.12
N ALA A 4 -11.03 14.16 -11.36
CA ALA A 4 -11.06 12.94 -12.16
C ALA A 4 -10.05 11.94 -11.62
N PHE A 5 -10.52 10.88 -10.99
CA PHE A 5 -9.68 9.81 -10.45
C PHE A 5 -9.57 8.65 -11.45
N TYR A 6 -8.36 8.21 -11.73
CA TYR A 6 -8.08 7.07 -12.61
C TYR A 6 -7.07 6.12 -12.01
N ALA A 7 -7.37 4.82 -12.03
CA ALA A 7 -6.49 3.75 -11.56
C ALA A 7 -6.27 2.73 -12.70
N PRO A 8 -5.19 2.88 -13.50
CA PRO A 8 -4.93 2.09 -14.71
C PRO A 8 -4.71 0.60 -14.44
N LEU A 9 -4.16 0.23 -13.30
CA LEU A 9 -3.97 -1.17 -12.91
C LEU A 9 -5.30 -1.83 -12.53
N LYS A 10 -6.06 -1.20 -11.62
CA LYS A 10 -7.31 -1.74 -11.11
C LYS A 10 -8.23 -0.61 -10.61
N PRO A 11 -9.38 -0.40 -11.26
CA PRO A 11 -10.35 0.61 -10.83
C PRO A 11 -10.80 0.43 -9.38
N ALA A 12 -11.09 1.53 -8.68
CA ALA A 12 -11.54 1.52 -7.28
C ALA A 12 -12.86 0.75 -7.07
N ASP A 13 -13.70 0.68 -8.11
CA ASP A 13 -14.97 -0.05 -8.13
C ASP A 13 -14.90 -1.44 -8.81
N HIS A 14 -13.68 -1.98 -9.03
CA HIS A 14 -13.52 -3.32 -9.60
C HIS A 14 -14.17 -4.38 -8.70
N PRO A 15 -14.91 -5.38 -9.24
CA PRO A 15 -15.61 -6.37 -8.42
C PRO A 15 -14.68 -7.21 -7.54
N THR A 16 -13.50 -7.61 -8.07
CA THR A 16 -12.57 -8.45 -7.33
C THR A 16 -11.74 -7.67 -6.31
N PRO A 17 -11.77 -8.00 -5.01
CA PRO A 17 -10.91 -7.38 -3.99
C PRO A 17 -9.41 -7.49 -4.30
N SER A 18 -8.64 -6.49 -3.88
CA SER A 18 -7.17 -6.49 -3.90
C SER A 18 -6.64 -5.29 -3.10
N GLY A 19 -5.35 -5.33 -2.73
CA GLY A 19 -4.67 -4.20 -2.10
C GLY A 19 -4.76 -2.92 -2.93
N ASP A 20 -4.50 -3.00 -4.25
CA ASP A 20 -4.61 -1.84 -5.14
C ASP A 20 -6.02 -1.21 -5.13
N ARG A 21 -7.07 -2.04 -5.20
CA ARG A 21 -8.45 -1.54 -5.12
C ARG A 21 -8.73 -0.85 -3.79
N ARG A 22 -8.22 -1.41 -2.70
CA ARG A 22 -8.39 -0.85 -1.36
C ARG A 22 -7.71 0.51 -1.24
N ILE A 23 -6.45 0.61 -1.65
CA ILE A 23 -5.72 1.89 -1.62
C ILE A 23 -6.38 2.91 -2.55
N ALA A 24 -6.85 2.51 -3.74
CA ALA A 24 -7.61 3.39 -4.62
C ALA A 24 -8.87 3.96 -3.95
N ARG A 25 -9.59 3.17 -3.14
CA ARG A 25 -10.74 3.63 -2.35
C ARG A 25 -10.33 4.58 -1.24
N LEU A 26 -9.26 4.25 -0.51
CA LEU A 26 -8.72 5.14 0.53
C LEU A 26 -8.35 6.51 -0.05
N PHE A 27 -7.77 6.58 -1.27
CA PHE A 27 -7.54 7.85 -1.94
C PHE A 27 -8.82 8.62 -2.23
N LEU A 28 -9.87 7.95 -2.72
CA LEU A 28 -11.17 8.59 -2.95
C LEU A 28 -11.75 9.15 -1.65
N ASP A 29 -11.63 8.41 -0.55
CA ASP A 29 -12.13 8.82 0.76
C ASP A 29 -11.30 9.96 1.36
N ALA A 30 -9.97 9.93 1.22
CA ALA A 30 -9.10 11.02 1.64
C ALA A 30 -9.36 12.31 0.84
N LEU A 31 -9.61 12.22 -0.46
CA LEU A 31 -9.99 13.37 -1.28
C LEU A 31 -11.35 13.95 -0.86
N ARG A 32 -12.33 13.12 -0.51
CA ARG A 32 -13.62 13.58 0.03
C ARG A 32 -13.44 14.25 1.39
N HIS A 33 -12.62 13.66 2.25
CA HIS A 33 -12.30 14.21 3.57
C HIS A 33 -11.60 15.58 3.46
N ALA A 34 -10.79 15.77 2.41
CA ALA A 34 -10.17 17.05 2.06
C ALA A 34 -11.15 18.06 1.40
N GLY A 35 -12.45 17.77 1.35
CA GLY A 35 -13.46 18.68 0.79
C GLY A 35 -13.53 18.67 -0.75
N HIS A 36 -12.93 17.68 -1.42
CA HIS A 36 -13.01 17.55 -2.87
C HIS A 36 -14.14 16.60 -3.32
N GLN A 37 -14.46 16.63 -4.61
CA GLN A 37 -15.48 15.78 -5.23
C GLN A 37 -14.79 14.82 -6.23
N PRO A 38 -14.15 13.72 -5.77
CA PRO A 38 -13.53 12.76 -6.66
C PRO A 38 -14.58 11.87 -7.32
N PHE A 39 -14.35 11.56 -8.60
CA PHE A 39 -15.14 10.58 -9.34
C PHE A 39 -14.24 9.70 -10.22
N VAL A 40 -14.66 8.46 -10.44
CA VAL A 40 -13.91 7.53 -11.31
C VAL A 40 -14.11 7.96 -12.76
N ALA A 41 -13.05 8.52 -13.37
CA ALA A 41 -13.10 9.07 -14.72
C ALA A 41 -13.19 7.97 -15.79
N SER A 42 -12.52 6.83 -15.57
CA SER A 42 -12.53 5.69 -16.50
C SER A 42 -12.27 4.37 -15.77
N ARG A 43 -12.90 3.29 -16.27
CA ARG A 43 -12.63 1.90 -15.87
C ARG A 43 -11.68 1.18 -16.83
N LEU A 44 -11.06 1.88 -17.77
CA LEU A 44 -10.11 1.29 -18.69
C LEU A 44 -8.90 0.76 -17.91
N ARG A 45 -8.68 -0.53 -17.96
CA ARG A 45 -7.47 -1.15 -17.44
C ARG A 45 -6.40 -1.15 -18.53
N SER A 46 -5.28 -0.51 -18.27
CA SER A 46 -4.13 -0.49 -19.18
C SER A 46 -3.10 -1.59 -18.87
N TYR A 47 -3.46 -2.53 -18.01
CA TYR A 47 -2.55 -3.56 -17.50
C TYR A 47 -2.17 -4.59 -18.57
N ASP A 48 -0.87 -4.73 -18.79
CA ASP A 48 -0.25 -5.83 -19.54
C ASP A 48 0.78 -6.55 -18.67
N GLY A 49 0.45 -7.76 -18.23
CA GLY A 49 1.32 -8.60 -17.40
C GLY A 49 2.38 -9.37 -18.20
N ALA A 50 2.17 -9.58 -19.50
CA ALA A 50 2.97 -10.45 -20.35
C ALA A 50 4.07 -9.73 -21.15
N GLY A 51 3.96 -8.41 -21.35
CA GLY A 51 4.84 -7.65 -22.23
C GLY A 51 4.50 -7.85 -23.71
N ASP A 52 3.22 -8.00 -24.02
CA ASP A 52 2.73 -8.14 -25.40
C ASP A 52 2.59 -6.76 -26.05
N ARG A 53 3.48 -6.47 -27.01
CA ARG A 53 3.51 -5.19 -27.72
C ARG A 53 2.22 -4.88 -28.49
N LEU A 54 1.57 -5.91 -29.08
CA LEU A 54 0.31 -5.72 -29.80
C LEU A 54 -0.82 -5.40 -28.82
N HIS A 55 -0.85 -6.08 -27.69
CA HIS A 55 -1.80 -5.79 -26.62
C HIS A 55 -1.61 -4.37 -26.08
N GLN A 56 -0.38 -3.93 -25.79
CA GLN A 56 -0.10 -2.55 -25.37
C GLN A 56 -0.54 -1.52 -26.42
N ALA A 57 -0.30 -1.77 -27.70
CA ALA A 57 -0.73 -0.89 -28.79
C ALA A 57 -2.27 -0.79 -28.87
N ARG A 58 -2.99 -1.91 -28.69
CA ARG A 58 -4.46 -1.93 -28.60
C ARG A 58 -4.95 -1.11 -27.42
N LEU A 59 -4.37 -1.28 -26.23
CA LEU A 59 -4.72 -0.52 -25.03
C LEU A 59 -4.50 0.98 -25.23
N ALA A 60 -3.38 1.37 -25.85
CA ALA A 60 -3.10 2.76 -26.21
C ALA A 60 -4.13 3.31 -27.22
N GLY A 61 -4.61 2.48 -28.16
CA GLY A 61 -5.69 2.82 -29.09
C GLY A 61 -7.02 3.07 -28.37
N LEU A 62 -7.41 2.15 -27.49
CA LEU A 62 -8.62 2.28 -26.65
C LEU A 62 -8.56 3.51 -25.75
N ALA A 63 -7.38 3.82 -25.22
CA ALA A 63 -7.17 5.02 -24.41
C ALA A 63 -7.39 6.30 -25.23
N ARG A 64 -6.91 6.37 -26.47
CA ARG A 64 -7.18 7.51 -27.38
C ARG A 64 -8.68 7.71 -27.62
N ALA A 65 -9.41 6.63 -27.95
CA ALA A 65 -10.85 6.70 -28.15
C ALA A 65 -11.59 7.10 -26.87
N THR A 66 -11.16 6.58 -25.71
CA THR A 66 -11.74 6.94 -24.40
C THR A 66 -11.48 8.41 -24.08
N THR A 67 -10.27 8.93 -24.31
CA THR A 67 -9.95 10.35 -24.15
C THR A 67 -10.85 11.24 -25.01
N ALA A 68 -11.01 10.91 -26.29
CA ALA A 68 -11.87 11.68 -27.20
C ALA A 68 -13.32 11.70 -26.72
N ARG A 69 -13.84 10.56 -26.22
CA ARG A 69 -15.21 10.46 -25.65
C ARG A 69 -15.38 11.30 -24.39
N LEU A 70 -14.41 11.27 -23.47
CA LEU A 70 -14.43 12.06 -22.24
C LEU A 70 -14.42 13.56 -22.55
N LEU A 71 -13.51 13.99 -23.43
CA LEU A 71 -13.41 15.41 -23.83
C LEU A 71 -14.65 15.90 -24.55
N ARG A 72 -15.30 15.08 -25.39
CA ARG A 72 -16.59 15.42 -26.01
C ARG A 72 -17.66 15.61 -24.96
N ARG A 73 -17.83 14.65 -24.03
CA ARG A 73 -18.81 14.73 -22.94
C ARG A 73 -18.63 16.02 -22.13
N TRP A 74 -17.41 16.37 -21.75
CA TRP A 74 -17.15 17.57 -20.93
C TRP A 74 -17.27 18.88 -21.71
N ARG A 75 -17.23 18.84 -23.05
CA ARG A 75 -17.63 19.98 -23.89
C ARG A 75 -19.15 20.16 -23.92
N GLU A 76 -19.89 19.04 -23.98
CA GLU A 76 -21.35 19.03 -23.96
C GLU A 76 -21.89 19.41 -22.57
N GLU A 77 -21.19 18.99 -21.51
CA GLU A 77 -21.56 19.23 -20.10
C GLU A 77 -20.40 19.92 -19.35
N PRO A 78 -20.12 21.21 -19.53
CA PRO A 78 -18.97 21.88 -18.92
C PRO A 78 -18.95 21.82 -17.38
N GLY A 79 -20.12 21.85 -16.72
CA GLY A 79 -20.26 21.70 -15.27
C GLY A 79 -19.89 20.31 -14.75
N ALA A 80 -19.78 19.31 -15.62
CA ALA A 80 -19.31 17.97 -15.28
C ALA A 80 -17.80 17.77 -15.49
N ALA A 81 -17.11 18.76 -16.10
CA ALA A 81 -15.66 18.68 -16.35
C ALA A 81 -14.85 18.65 -15.03
N PRO A 82 -13.73 17.92 -15.00
CA PRO A 82 -12.83 17.97 -13.85
C PRO A 82 -11.99 19.24 -13.84
N GLU A 83 -11.61 19.64 -12.63
CA GLU A 83 -10.66 20.74 -12.39
C GLU A 83 -9.24 20.21 -12.14
N LEU A 84 -9.08 18.89 -11.94
CA LEU A 84 -7.80 18.20 -11.75
C LEU A 84 -7.94 16.73 -12.15
N TRP A 85 -6.88 16.18 -12.72
CA TRP A 85 -6.76 14.75 -12.96
C TRP A 85 -5.77 14.12 -11.99
N LEU A 86 -6.20 13.05 -11.29
CA LEU A 86 -5.35 12.26 -10.39
C LEU A 86 -5.29 10.80 -10.83
N THR A 87 -4.09 10.34 -11.13
CA THR A 87 -3.81 8.92 -11.46
C THR A 87 -3.20 8.22 -10.27
N TYR A 88 -3.76 7.06 -9.91
CA TYR A 88 -3.22 6.19 -8.86
C TYR A 88 -2.55 4.95 -9.45
N HIS A 89 -1.33 4.66 -8.95
CA HIS A 89 -0.49 3.50 -9.28
C HIS A 89 -0.07 3.44 -10.76
N LEU A 90 0.89 4.31 -11.09
CA LEU A 90 1.48 4.42 -12.43
C LEU A 90 2.78 3.62 -12.52
N TYR A 91 2.85 2.63 -13.44
CA TYR A 91 4.09 1.91 -13.76
C TYR A 91 4.04 1.29 -15.16
N TYR A 92 5.14 0.73 -15.65
CA TYR A 92 5.30 0.29 -17.04
C TYR A 92 4.30 -0.80 -17.49
N LYS A 93 3.76 -1.63 -16.58
CA LYS A 93 2.72 -2.62 -16.90
C LYS A 93 1.31 -2.03 -16.90
N ALA A 94 1.10 -0.90 -16.26
CA ALA A 94 -0.17 -0.20 -16.18
C ALA A 94 0.04 1.32 -16.34
N PRO A 95 0.42 1.78 -17.54
CA PRO A 95 0.66 3.20 -17.82
C PRO A 95 -0.66 3.97 -17.91
N ASP A 96 -0.59 5.28 -17.65
CA ASP A 96 -1.69 6.19 -17.90
C ASP A 96 -1.57 6.85 -19.29
N TRP A 97 -2.40 6.40 -20.22
CA TRP A 97 -2.53 7.03 -21.54
C TRP A 97 -3.66 8.07 -21.62
N LEU A 98 -4.45 8.24 -20.55
CA LEU A 98 -5.58 9.17 -20.48
C LEU A 98 -5.17 10.51 -19.89
N GLY A 99 -4.64 10.50 -18.68
CA GLY A 99 -4.38 11.68 -17.85
C GLY A 99 -3.54 12.76 -18.52
N PRO A 100 -2.36 12.44 -19.08
CA PRO A 100 -1.54 13.44 -19.76
C PRO A 100 -2.26 14.15 -20.91
N ARG A 101 -3.12 13.44 -21.65
CA ARG A 101 -3.87 13.98 -22.79
C ARG A 101 -5.08 14.80 -22.35
N VAL A 102 -5.84 14.29 -21.39
CA VAL A 102 -7.00 15.00 -20.84
C VAL A 102 -6.55 16.31 -20.19
N SER A 103 -5.53 16.24 -19.34
CA SER A 103 -5.03 17.42 -18.64
C SER A 103 -4.53 18.49 -19.60
N ALA A 104 -3.83 18.07 -20.68
CA ALA A 104 -3.41 18.99 -21.72
C ALA A 104 -4.58 19.65 -22.45
N ALA A 105 -5.60 18.86 -22.83
CA ALA A 105 -6.72 19.35 -23.61
C ALA A 105 -7.66 20.26 -22.81
N LEU A 106 -7.74 20.07 -21.49
CA LEU A 106 -8.58 20.87 -20.60
C LEU A 106 -7.81 22.00 -19.88
N GLY A 107 -6.47 22.07 -20.01
CA GLY A 107 -5.66 23.04 -19.27
C GLY A 107 -5.68 22.83 -17.75
N ILE A 108 -5.88 21.61 -17.28
CA ILE A 108 -6.00 21.28 -15.85
C ILE A 108 -4.75 20.57 -15.30
N PRO A 109 -4.46 20.67 -13.99
CA PRO A 109 -3.35 19.98 -13.36
C PRO A 109 -3.43 18.46 -13.48
N TYR A 110 -2.26 17.82 -13.60
CA TYR A 110 -2.06 16.38 -13.63
C TYR A 110 -1.25 15.91 -12.43
N VAL A 111 -1.85 15.12 -11.55
CA VAL A 111 -1.24 14.59 -10.34
C VAL A 111 -1.16 13.07 -10.41
N ILE A 112 -0.05 12.52 -9.95
CA ILE A 112 0.17 11.07 -9.88
C ILE A 112 0.38 10.68 -8.42
N ALA A 113 -0.37 9.71 -7.92
CA ALA A 113 -0.15 9.07 -6.64
C ALA A 113 0.41 7.66 -6.87
N GLU A 114 1.55 7.35 -6.27
CA GLU A 114 2.30 6.11 -6.45
C GLU A 114 2.77 5.90 -7.91
N ALA A 115 4.01 6.26 -8.16
CA ALA A 115 4.64 6.08 -9.45
C ALA A 115 5.94 5.29 -9.31
N SER A 116 6.11 4.26 -10.14
CA SER A 116 7.36 3.54 -10.28
C SER A 116 7.92 3.67 -11.69
N TYR A 117 9.22 3.95 -11.80
CA TYR A 117 9.93 3.97 -13.07
C TYR A 117 11.14 3.03 -13.03
N ALA A 118 11.27 2.19 -14.06
CA ALA A 118 12.32 1.18 -14.12
C ALA A 118 13.18 1.37 -15.40
N PRO A 119 14.32 2.10 -15.36
CA PRO A 119 15.17 2.37 -16.52
C PRO A 119 15.57 1.11 -17.32
N LYS A 120 15.79 -0.01 -16.64
CA LYS A 120 16.12 -1.31 -17.24
C LYS A 120 15.03 -1.91 -18.15
N ARG A 121 13.84 -1.29 -18.23
CA ARG A 121 12.73 -1.74 -19.10
C ARG A 121 12.72 -1.03 -20.45
N ALA A 122 13.57 -0.03 -20.66
CA ALA A 122 13.71 0.65 -21.94
C ALA A 122 14.11 -0.35 -23.04
N GLY A 123 13.46 -0.25 -24.20
CA GLY A 123 13.70 -1.13 -25.36
C GLY A 123 13.18 -2.56 -25.20
N GLY A 124 12.69 -2.98 -24.02
CA GLY A 124 12.20 -4.33 -23.74
C GLY A 124 10.74 -4.56 -24.16
N SER A 125 10.18 -5.69 -23.70
CA SER A 125 8.81 -6.11 -24.03
C SER A 125 7.73 -5.11 -23.59
N TRP A 126 7.99 -4.31 -22.55
CA TRP A 126 7.09 -3.26 -22.06
C TRP A 126 7.47 -1.86 -22.51
N ASP A 127 8.27 -1.69 -23.55
CA ASP A 127 8.79 -0.37 -23.95
C ASP A 127 7.68 0.66 -24.28
N ILE A 128 6.56 0.22 -24.85
CA ILE A 128 5.41 1.11 -25.13
C ILE A 128 4.85 1.69 -23.82
N GLY A 129 4.59 0.85 -22.84
CA GLY A 129 4.13 1.29 -21.51
C GLY A 129 5.19 2.09 -20.76
N HIS A 130 6.46 1.66 -20.84
CA HIS A 130 7.59 2.35 -20.21
C HIS A 130 7.75 3.79 -20.70
N ARG A 131 7.67 4.02 -22.02
CA ARG A 131 7.70 5.38 -22.60
C ARG A 131 6.51 6.22 -22.17
N ALA A 132 5.31 5.62 -22.10
CA ALA A 132 4.11 6.31 -21.65
C ALA A 132 4.22 6.76 -20.18
N VAL A 133 4.84 5.95 -19.31
CA VAL A 133 5.13 6.36 -17.92
C VAL A 133 6.11 7.53 -17.87
N ALA A 134 7.18 7.49 -18.68
CA ALA A 134 8.14 8.59 -18.74
C ALA A 134 7.48 9.90 -19.23
N GLU A 135 6.59 9.83 -20.21
CA GLU A 135 5.81 10.98 -20.69
C GLU A 135 4.89 11.54 -19.60
N ALA A 136 4.16 10.65 -18.90
CA ALA A 136 3.28 11.01 -17.80
C ALA A 136 4.03 11.71 -16.67
N LEU A 137 5.20 11.18 -16.25
CA LEU A 137 6.03 11.78 -15.21
C LEU A 137 6.55 13.18 -15.59
N ARG A 138 7.02 13.37 -16.83
CA ARG A 138 7.49 14.68 -17.31
C ARG A 138 6.38 15.73 -17.31
N ARG A 139 5.13 15.30 -17.42
CA ARG A 139 3.96 16.17 -17.47
C ARG A 139 3.33 16.42 -16.11
N ALA A 140 3.65 15.61 -15.11
CA ALA A 140 3.03 15.68 -13.80
C ALA A 140 3.31 17.02 -13.09
N ASP A 141 2.27 17.65 -12.56
CA ASP A 141 2.38 18.85 -11.71
C ASP A 141 2.79 18.48 -10.28
N ALA A 142 2.40 17.29 -9.82
CA ALA A 142 2.88 16.71 -8.58
C ALA A 142 2.89 15.16 -8.66
N VAL A 143 3.84 14.54 -7.96
CA VAL A 143 3.91 13.10 -7.75
C VAL A 143 3.92 12.83 -6.25
N LEU A 144 2.90 12.14 -5.77
CA LEU A 144 2.76 11.71 -4.38
C LEU A 144 3.44 10.33 -4.22
N GLY A 145 4.59 10.31 -3.58
CA GLY A 145 5.38 9.09 -3.38
C GLY A 145 5.01 8.37 -2.10
N LEU A 146 4.42 7.18 -2.23
CA LEU A 146 4.07 6.33 -1.09
C LEU A 146 5.26 5.49 -0.64
N ASN A 147 6.14 5.13 -1.58
CA ASN A 147 7.37 4.40 -1.29
C ASN A 147 8.59 5.29 -1.56
N PRO A 148 9.39 5.63 -0.54
CA PRO A 148 10.59 6.46 -0.72
C PRO A 148 11.61 5.89 -1.72
N ALA A 149 11.66 4.57 -1.89
CA ALA A 149 12.59 3.92 -2.82
C ALA A 149 12.31 4.26 -4.31
N ASP A 150 11.07 4.58 -4.67
CA ASP A 150 10.71 4.96 -6.04
C ASP A 150 11.24 6.35 -6.41
N ARG A 151 11.54 7.20 -5.41
CA ARG A 151 11.99 8.57 -5.59
C ARG A 151 13.23 8.67 -6.49
N GLU A 152 14.20 7.80 -6.28
CA GLU A 152 15.48 7.82 -7.02
C GLU A 152 15.28 7.67 -8.53
N CYS A 153 14.40 6.77 -8.94
CA CYS A 153 14.14 6.53 -10.37
C CYS A 153 13.13 7.52 -10.98
N VAL A 154 12.28 8.14 -10.18
CA VAL A 154 11.21 9.05 -10.65
C VAL A 154 11.70 10.49 -10.78
N LEU A 155 12.48 10.98 -9.81
CA LEU A 155 12.97 12.37 -9.77
C LEU A 155 13.61 12.86 -11.07
N PRO A 156 14.49 12.08 -11.76
CA PRO A 156 15.14 12.54 -12.98
C PRO A 156 14.18 12.83 -14.13
N LEU A 157 12.94 12.35 -14.06
CA LEU A 157 11.92 12.56 -15.07
C LEU A 157 10.98 13.73 -14.77
N LEU A 158 10.99 14.24 -13.53
CA LEU A 158 10.13 15.35 -13.15
C LEU A 158 10.70 16.68 -13.64
N PRO A 159 9.83 17.66 -14.01
CA PRO A 159 10.26 19.01 -14.39
C PRO A 159 11.01 19.76 -13.28
N GLY A 160 10.91 19.30 -12.04
CA GLY A 160 11.64 19.83 -10.88
C GLY A 160 11.43 18.99 -9.65
N PRO A 161 12.43 18.92 -8.74
CA PRO A 161 12.41 18.03 -7.56
C PRO A 161 11.28 18.36 -6.58
N GLN A 162 10.81 19.62 -6.54
CA GLN A 162 9.69 20.07 -5.71
C GLN A 162 8.35 19.44 -6.11
N ARG A 163 8.28 18.78 -7.26
CA ARG A 163 7.06 18.07 -7.69
C ARG A 163 6.92 16.68 -7.04
N TRP A 164 7.97 16.17 -6.41
CA TRP A 164 7.88 14.98 -5.57
C TRP A 164 7.48 15.37 -4.16
N VAL A 165 6.37 14.83 -3.69
CA VAL A 165 5.88 15.01 -2.33
C VAL A 165 5.73 13.64 -1.68
N ALA A 166 6.36 13.44 -0.53
CA ALA A 166 6.17 12.21 0.24
C ALA A 166 4.76 12.16 0.83
N LEU A 167 4.05 11.07 0.54
CA LEU A 167 2.75 10.76 1.14
C LEU A 167 2.87 9.36 1.77
N PRO A 168 3.01 9.25 3.10
CA PRO A 168 3.06 7.95 3.75
C PRO A 168 1.83 7.11 3.42
N PRO A 169 1.95 5.77 3.34
CA PRO A 169 0.79 4.89 3.26
C PRO A 169 -0.18 5.17 4.42
N PHE A 170 -1.47 5.10 4.16
CA PHE A 170 -2.50 5.44 5.15
C PHE A 170 -3.68 4.48 5.08
N LEU A 171 -4.49 4.50 6.14
CA LEU A 171 -5.73 3.74 6.27
C LEU A 171 -6.78 4.58 7.02
N ASP A 172 -7.98 4.05 7.17
CA ASP A 172 -8.97 4.61 8.10
C ASP A 172 -8.81 3.91 9.46
N ALA A 173 -8.18 4.60 10.41
CA ALA A 173 -7.90 4.05 11.74
C ALA A 173 -9.17 3.70 12.53
N ARG A 174 -10.33 4.28 12.18
CA ARG A 174 -11.63 3.98 12.79
C ARG A 174 -12.12 2.56 12.50
N CYS A 175 -11.60 1.93 11.45
CA CYS A 175 -11.88 0.54 11.12
C CYS A 175 -11.16 -0.46 12.04
N TYR A 176 -10.24 0.02 12.90
CA TYR A 176 -9.39 -0.79 13.76
C TYR A 176 -9.54 -0.33 15.20
N GLU A 177 -10.21 -1.14 16.02
CA GLU A 177 -10.28 -0.90 17.46
C GLU A 177 -8.99 -1.41 18.11
N ALA A 178 -8.45 -0.62 19.04
CA ALA A 178 -7.41 -1.13 19.91
C ALA A 178 -8.02 -2.23 20.80
N GLY A 179 -7.46 -3.42 20.74
CA GLY A 179 -7.84 -4.48 21.67
C GLY A 179 -7.60 -4.05 23.12
N PRO A 180 -8.31 -4.63 24.10
CA PRO A 180 -8.03 -4.36 25.49
C PRO A 180 -6.57 -4.71 25.77
N ALA A 181 -5.83 -3.74 26.36
CA ALA A 181 -4.44 -3.97 26.76
C ALA A 181 -4.38 -5.21 27.66
N ARG A 182 -3.78 -6.29 27.15
CA ARG A 182 -3.70 -7.55 27.88
C ARG A 182 -2.55 -7.44 28.89
N PRO A 183 -2.81 -7.50 30.21
CA PRO A 183 -1.74 -7.38 31.19
C PRO A 183 -0.65 -8.42 30.96
N PRO A 184 0.62 -8.11 31.20
CA PRO A 184 1.74 -9.04 31.03
C PRO A 184 1.57 -10.35 31.81
N SER A 185 0.89 -10.28 32.94
CA SER A 185 0.56 -11.40 33.84
C SER A 185 -0.87 -11.93 33.66
N SER A 186 -1.49 -11.70 32.50
CA SER A 186 -2.87 -12.12 32.25
C SER A 186 -3.02 -13.64 32.44
N PRO A 187 -4.00 -14.11 33.25
CA PRO A 187 -4.33 -15.53 33.37
C PRO A 187 -4.88 -16.11 32.06
N LEU A 188 -5.01 -15.30 31.01
CA LEU A 188 -5.59 -15.69 29.71
C LEU A 188 -4.66 -16.50 28.81
N GLY A 189 -3.51 -17.00 29.32
CA GLY A 189 -2.61 -17.90 28.59
C GLY A 189 -1.45 -17.23 27.85
N PRO A 190 -0.72 -17.97 27.00
CA PRO A 190 0.49 -17.51 26.32
C PRO A 190 0.21 -16.37 25.33
N PRO A 191 1.23 -15.52 25.01
CA PRO A 191 1.09 -14.47 24.01
C PRO A 191 0.63 -15.02 22.66
N ARG A 192 -0.37 -14.34 22.07
CA ARG A 192 -0.92 -14.66 20.74
C ARG A 192 -0.21 -13.85 19.67
N LEU A 193 0.64 -14.51 18.91
CA LEU A 193 1.28 -13.94 17.74
C LEU A 193 0.31 -13.99 16.54
N ILE A 194 0.39 -13.01 15.65
CA ILE A 194 -0.44 -12.99 14.45
C ILE A 194 0.38 -12.57 13.23
N ALA A 195 0.09 -13.17 12.07
CA ALA A 195 0.60 -12.76 10.78
C ALA A 195 -0.53 -12.73 9.74
N VAL A 196 -0.60 -11.65 8.98
CA VAL A 196 -1.62 -11.45 7.93
C VAL A 196 -0.92 -11.24 6.59
N ALA A 197 -0.97 -12.25 5.72
CA ALA A 197 -0.35 -12.17 4.40
C ALA A 197 -0.93 -13.17 3.40
N MET A 198 -1.01 -12.80 2.12
CA MET A 198 -1.37 -13.72 1.04
C MET A 198 -0.32 -14.83 0.91
N MET A 199 -0.77 -16.06 0.66
CA MET A 199 0.09 -17.22 0.44
C MET A 199 0.46 -17.35 -1.04
N ARG A 200 1.40 -16.48 -1.50
CA ARG A 200 1.95 -16.48 -2.86
C ARG A 200 3.36 -17.02 -2.89
N THR A 201 3.78 -17.56 -4.02
CA THR A 201 5.19 -17.91 -4.30
C THR A 201 6.08 -16.65 -4.28
N GLY A 202 7.40 -16.85 -4.24
CA GLY A 202 8.36 -15.75 -4.15
C GLY A 202 8.49 -15.19 -2.73
N ASP A 203 8.55 -13.87 -2.59
CA ASP A 203 8.89 -13.18 -1.34
C ASP A 203 7.93 -13.48 -0.18
N LYS A 204 6.63 -13.70 -0.47
CA LYS A 204 5.65 -14.08 0.56
C LYS A 204 5.96 -15.46 1.14
N LEU A 205 6.18 -16.47 0.29
CA LEU A 205 6.57 -17.81 0.75
C LEU A 205 7.93 -17.79 1.46
N ALA A 206 8.89 -17.02 0.97
CA ALA A 206 10.18 -16.85 1.62
C ALA A 206 10.02 -16.22 3.03
N SER A 207 9.14 -15.23 3.19
CA SER A 207 8.80 -14.65 4.49
C SER A 207 8.18 -15.68 5.44
N TYR A 208 7.27 -16.52 4.97
CA TYR A 208 6.70 -17.61 5.80
C TYR A 208 7.76 -18.63 6.23
N ARG A 209 8.68 -19.00 5.34
CA ARG A 209 9.81 -19.89 5.67
C ARG A 209 10.72 -19.30 6.74
N LEU A 210 11.04 -18.01 6.61
CA LEU A 210 11.82 -17.30 7.62
C LEU A 210 11.08 -17.24 8.97
N LEU A 211 9.79 -16.94 8.96
CA LEU A 211 8.94 -16.91 10.14
C LEU A 211 8.96 -18.29 10.86
N GLY A 212 8.78 -19.39 10.13
CA GLY A 212 8.83 -20.74 10.66
C GLY A 212 10.21 -21.06 11.28
N ALA A 213 11.29 -20.75 10.55
CA ALA A 213 12.65 -20.98 11.04
C ALA A 213 12.99 -20.15 12.30
N ALA A 214 12.49 -18.94 12.39
CA ALA A 214 12.69 -18.06 13.54
C ALA A 214 11.89 -18.56 14.77
N LEU A 215 10.62 -18.91 14.58
CA LEU A 215 9.77 -19.38 15.69
C LEU A 215 10.16 -20.79 16.19
N ALA A 216 10.73 -21.62 15.34
CA ALA A 216 11.32 -22.90 15.78
C ALA A 216 12.44 -22.74 16.82
N ARG A 217 13.16 -21.58 16.80
CA ARG A 217 14.17 -21.25 17.82
C ARG A 217 13.59 -20.77 19.15
N LEU A 218 12.27 -20.62 19.22
CA LEU A 218 11.52 -20.11 20.39
C LEU A 218 10.58 -21.15 20.97
N ILE A 219 10.79 -22.42 20.67
CA ILE A 219 9.91 -23.51 21.10
C ILE A 219 9.93 -23.71 22.62
N ASP A 220 10.96 -23.21 23.28
CA ASP A 220 11.13 -23.17 24.74
C ASP A 220 10.20 -22.16 25.43
N LEU A 221 9.62 -21.22 24.69
CA LEU A 221 8.71 -20.21 25.22
C LEU A 221 7.24 -20.58 24.98
N PRO A 222 6.32 -20.14 25.86
CA PRO A 222 4.89 -20.28 25.62
C PRO A 222 4.41 -19.19 24.64
N TRP A 223 3.90 -19.57 23.49
CA TRP A 223 3.25 -18.70 22.50
C TRP A 223 2.35 -19.52 21.57
N SER A 224 1.40 -18.85 20.93
CA SER A 224 0.63 -19.38 19.80
C SER A 224 0.74 -18.45 18.60
N LEU A 225 0.53 -18.95 17.37
CA LEU A 225 0.58 -18.20 16.13
C LEU A 225 -0.72 -18.38 15.35
N GLU A 226 -1.38 -17.29 15.04
CA GLU A 226 -2.50 -17.26 14.10
C GLU A 226 -2.05 -16.73 12.74
N ILE A 227 -2.35 -17.48 11.68
CA ILE A 227 -2.05 -17.11 10.29
C ILE A 227 -3.37 -16.78 9.58
N ILE A 228 -3.46 -15.54 9.07
CA ILE A 228 -4.57 -15.08 8.24
C ILE A 228 -4.06 -14.87 6.82
N GLY A 229 -4.70 -15.52 5.87
CA GLY A 229 -4.38 -15.45 4.46
C GLY A 229 -4.59 -16.79 3.77
N ASP A 230 -4.60 -16.71 2.44
CA ASP A 230 -4.73 -17.87 1.56
C ASP A 230 -4.03 -17.60 0.23
N GLY A 231 -3.92 -18.63 -0.59
CA GLY A 231 -3.36 -18.50 -1.92
C GLY A 231 -2.71 -19.77 -2.46
N PRO A 232 -2.18 -19.71 -3.69
CA PRO A 232 -1.66 -20.89 -4.40
C PRO A 232 -0.45 -21.56 -3.72
N ALA A 233 0.23 -20.88 -2.80
CA ALA A 233 1.35 -21.44 -2.04
C ALA A 233 0.96 -22.01 -0.67
N ARG A 234 -0.34 -22.16 -0.36
CA ARG A 234 -0.82 -22.61 0.97
C ARG A 234 -0.15 -23.87 1.45
N ALA A 235 -0.11 -24.93 0.67
CA ALA A 235 0.53 -26.19 1.04
C ALA A 235 2.02 -26.01 1.39
N ALA A 236 2.74 -25.15 0.65
CA ALA A 236 4.15 -24.87 0.92
C ALA A 236 4.34 -24.03 2.19
N VAL A 237 3.38 -23.15 2.52
CA VAL A 237 3.36 -22.40 3.79
C VAL A 237 3.09 -23.33 4.96
N GLU A 238 2.08 -24.18 4.88
CA GLU A 238 1.76 -25.17 5.90
C GLU A 238 2.94 -26.12 6.16
N SER A 239 3.62 -26.59 5.10
CA SER A 239 4.84 -27.39 5.23
C SER A 239 5.98 -26.63 5.91
N ALA A 240 6.17 -25.35 5.61
CA ALA A 240 7.21 -24.54 6.24
C ALA A 240 6.98 -24.28 7.73
N LEU A 241 5.72 -24.26 8.18
CA LEU A 241 5.33 -24.04 9.58
C LEU A 241 5.03 -25.34 10.33
N ALA A 242 4.98 -26.48 9.66
CA ALA A 242 4.68 -27.80 10.28
C ALA A 242 5.55 -28.14 11.49
N PRO A 243 6.87 -27.80 11.55
CA PRO A 243 7.70 -28.06 12.73
C PRO A 243 7.23 -27.34 14.00
N LEU A 244 6.35 -26.34 13.91
CA LEU A 244 5.81 -25.62 15.06
C LEU A 244 4.62 -26.33 15.71
N GLY A 245 4.08 -27.36 15.03
CA GLY A 245 3.02 -28.24 15.55
C GLY A 245 1.71 -27.48 15.87
N PRO A 246 1.05 -27.85 17.00
CA PRO A 246 -0.28 -27.32 17.35
C PRO A 246 -0.29 -25.84 17.76
N ARG A 247 0.87 -25.19 17.80
CA ARG A 247 0.97 -23.76 18.13
C ARG A 247 0.48 -22.86 16.99
N VAL A 248 0.36 -23.40 15.76
CA VAL A 248 -0.05 -22.65 14.56
C VAL A 248 -1.48 -22.98 14.20
N SER A 249 -2.28 -21.93 14.04
CA SER A 249 -3.66 -22.01 13.52
C SER A 249 -3.80 -21.22 12.23
N TYR A 250 -4.67 -21.67 11.33
CA TYR A 250 -4.89 -21.06 10.02
C TYR A 250 -6.36 -20.67 9.88
N ARG A 251 -6.62 -19.37 9.64
CA ARG A 251 -7.98 -18.83 9.47
C ARG A 251 -8.42 -18.71 8.00
N GLY A 252 -7.50 -18.99 7.05
CA GLY A 252 -7.77 -18.74 5.63
C GLY A 252 -7.87 -17.25 5.30
N ALA A 253 -8.50 -16.94 4.16
CA ALA A 253 -8.76 -15.55 3.76
C ALA A 253 -9.95 -14.99 4.56
N LEU A 254 -9.76 -13.83 5.16
CA LEU A 254 -10.79 -13.10 5.91
C LEU A 254 -11.08 -11.75 5.25
N ASP A 255 -12.26 -11.19 5.50
CA ASP A 255 -12.59 -9.81 5.16
C ASP A 255 -11.93 -8.80 6.12
N GLU A 256 -11.99 -7.52 5.77
CA GLU A 256 -11.33 -6.45 6.52
C GLU A 256 -11.83 -6.36 7.97
N ALA A 257 -13.13 -6.53 8.20
CA ALA A 257 -13.71 -6.47 9.55
C ALA A 257 -13.28 -7.68 10.41
N ALA A 258 -13.19 -8.87 9.81
CA ALA A 258 -12.70 -10.06 10.51
C ALA A 258 -11.19 -9.97 10.79
N ILE A 259 -10.40 -9.38 9.88
CA ILE A 259 -8.97 -9.09 10.12
C ILE A 259 -8.82 -8.12 11.28
N ALA A 260 -9.58 -7.02 11.30
CA ALA A 260 -9.52 -6.03 12.39
C ALA A 260 -9.83 -6.66 13.76
N ARG A 261 -10.87 -7.52 13.84
CA ARG A 261 -11.18 -8.25 15.09
C ARG A 261 -10.06 -9.20 15.51
N ALA A 262 -9.48 -9.94 14.57
CA ALA A 262 -8.38 -10.85 14.88
C ALA A 262 -7.12 -10.11 15.35
N LEU A 263 -6.83 -8.94 14.75
CA LEU A 263 -5.73 -8.08 15.20
C LEU A 263 -6.00 -7.54 16.61
N ALA A 264 -7.22 -7.08 16.92
CA ALA A 264 -7.58 -6.59 18.25
C ALA A 264 -7.46 -7.68 19.34
N GLU A 265 -7.54 -8.95 18.96
CA GLU A 265 -7.40 -10.08 19.86
C GLU A 265 -5.96 -10.57 20.04
N ALA A 266 -5.02 -10.17 19.21
CA ALA A 266 -3.63 -10.59 19.24
C ALA A 266 -2.79 -9.77 20.23
N ASP A 267 -1.57 -10.23 20.52
CA ASP A 267 -0.63 -9.57 21.42
C ASP A 267 0.60 -9.01 20.68
N LEU A 268 0.97 -9.59 19.53
CA LEU A 268 2.16 -9.18 18.76
C LEU A 268 1.99 -9.57 17.29
N PHE A 269 2.21 -8.60 16.40
CA PHE A 269 2.27 -8.85 14.98
C PHE A 269 3.69 -9.26 14.55
N VAL A 270 3.84 -10.38 13.84
CA VAL A 270 5.14 -10.92 13.42
C VAL A 270 5.15 -11.20 11.93
N TRP A 271 5.96 -10.43 11.17
CA TRP A 271 6.08 -10.60 9.73
C TRP A 271 7.48 -10.27 9.22
N PRO A 272 8.24 -11.22 8.65
CA PRO A 272 9.61 -10.97 8.16
C PRO A 272 9.68 -9.95 7.02
N ALA A 273 8.58 -9.74 6.29
CA ALA A 273 8.41 -8.66 5.32
C ALA A 273 9.50 -8.57 4.24
N LEU A 274 9.94 -9.72 3.71
CA LEU A 274 10.93 -9.74 2.64
C LEU A 274 10.36 -9.02 1.40
N ASN A 275 11.11 -8.02 0.91
CA ASN A 275 10.75 -7.20 -0.26
C ASN A 275 9.32 -6.62 -0.19
N GLU A 276 8.91 -6.14 0.97
CA GLU A 276 7.58 -5.56 1.20
C GLU A 276 7.53 -4.11 0.71
N ALA A 277 6.63 -3.83 -0.25
CA ALA A 277 6.52 -2.49 -0.84
C ALA A 277 6.00 -1.44 0.15
N PHE A 278 4.89 -1.74 0.85
CA PHE A 278 4.24 -0.83 1.79
C PHE A 278 4.04 -1.45 3.17
N GLY A 279 3.64 -2.72 3.23
CA GLY A 279 3.35 -3.38 4.49
C GLY A 279 2.02 -2.96 5.12
N MET A 280 0.94 -2.87 4.34
CA MET A 280 -0.38 -2.47 4.86
C MET A 280 -0.83 -3.30 6.06
N ALA A 281 -0.54 -4.60 6.08
CA ALA A 281 -0.85 -5.44 7.24
C ALA A 281 -0.10 -5.04 8.52
N LEU A 282 1.13 -4.49 8.38
CA LEU A 282 1.88 -3.92 9.50
C LEU A 282 1.21 -2.63 10.02
N LEU A 283 0.70 -1.81 9.08
CA LEU A 283 -0.03 -0.59 9.42
C LEU A 283 -1.37 -0.90 10.10
N GLU A 284 -2.10 -1.91 9.61
CA GLU A 284 -3.33 -2.41 10.22
C GLU A 284 -3.11 -2.93 11.65
N ALA A 285 -2.02 -3.68 11.85
CA ALA A 285 -1.64 -4.16 13.17
C ALA A 285 -1.34 -3.01 14.14
N GLN A 286 -0.58 -2.01 13.69
CA GLN A 286 -0.30 -0.82 14.50
C GLN A 286 -1.58 -0.01 14.78
N ALA A 287 -2.49 0.11 13.81
CA ALA A 287 -3.81 0.72 14.01
C ALA A 287 -4.65 -0.01 15.06
N SER A 288 -4.47 -1.33 15.21
CA SER A 288 -5.10 -2.14 16.25
C SER A 288 -4.35 -2.11 17.60
N GLY A 289 -3.33 -1.26 17.74
CA GLY A 289 -2.55 -1.14 18.97
C GLY A 289 -1.55 -2.28 19.19
N LEU A 290 -1.12 -2.99 18.14
CA LEU A 290 -0.13 -4.06 18.25
C LEU A 290 1.29 -3.52 18.00
N ALA A 291 2.22 -3.93 18.86
CA ALA A 291 3.63 -3.88 18.51
C ALA A 291 3.93 -4.81 17.32
N VAL A 292 4.93 -4.44 16.53
CA VAL A 292 5.28 -5.16 15.30
C VAL A 292 6.73 -5.64 15.36
N VAL A 293 7.00 -6.88 14.94
CA VAL A 293 8.36 -7.34 14.58
C VAL A 293 8.40 -7.60 13.08
N ALA A 294 9.29 -6.87 12.37
CA ALA A 294 9.39 -6.97 10.92
C ALA A 294 10.83 -6.84 10.41
N GLY A 295 11.08 -7.30 9.18
CA GLY A 295 12.30 -6.99 8.44
C GLY A 295 12.28 -5.54 7.94
N ARG A 296 13.43 -4.85 8.00
CA ARG A 296 13.63 -3.49 7.48
C ARG A 296 13.73 -3.51 5.95
N SER A 297 12.63 -3.79 5.27
CA SER A 297 12.57 -3.98 3.81
C SER A 297 11.59 -2.98 3.17
N GLY A 298 11.93 -2.46 2.01
CA GLY A 298 11.05 -1.60 1.23
C GLY A 298 10.48 -0.43 2.02
N GLY A 299 9.16 -0.26 1.99
CA GLY A 299 8.43 0.81 2.69
C GLY A 299 8.21 0.58 4.19
N VAL A 300 8.62 -0.59 4.75
CA VAL A 300 8.34 -0.94 6.16
C VAL A 300 8.93 0.08 7.14
N ALA A 301 10.13 0.59 6.87
CA ALA A 301 10.77 1.62 7.71
C ALA A 301 10.05 2.98 7.70
N GLY A 302 9.17 3.21 6.73
CA GLY A 302 8.30 4.39 6.68
C GLY A 302 7.03 4.25 7.53
N ILE A 303 6.74 3.05 8.05
CA ILE A 303 5.54 2.73 8.82
C ILE A 303 5.90 2.40 10.27
N VAL A 304 6.96 1.61 10.48
CA VAL A 304 7.39 1.14 11.81
C VAL A 304 8.57 1.94 12.30
N VAL A 305 8.41 2.65 13.40
CA VAL A 305 9.47 3.36 14.11
C VAL A 305 10.19 2.37 15.04
N SER A 306 11.38 1.92 14.62
CA SER A 306 12.10 0.87 15.34
C SER A 306 12.51 1.29 16.75
N GLY A 307 12.12 0.50 17.74
CA GLY A 307 12.33 0.77 19.17
C GLY A 307 11.17 1.54 19.84
N GLU A 308 10.25 2.12 19.06
CA GLU A 308 9.11 2.88 19.55
C GLU A 308 7.77 2.19 19.25
N THR A 309 7.48 1.88 17.98
CA THR A 309 6.23 1.25 17.57
C THR A 309 6.38 -0.24 17.26
N GLY A 310 7.60 -0.74 17.29
CA GLY A 310 7.95 -2.13 17.00
C GLY A 310 9.46 -2.33 16.89
N LEU A 311 9.88 -3.48 16.40
CA LEU A 311 11.29 -3.82 16.19
C LEU A 311 11.55 -4.15 14.72
N LEU A 312 12.49 -3.45 14.10
CA LEU A 312 12.96 -3.73 12.74
C LEU A 312 14.31 -4.41 12.77
N VAL A 313 14.42 -5.52 12.05
CA VAL A 313 15.65 -6.33 11.95
C VAL A 313 16.17 -6.35 10.50
N PRO A 314 17.43 -6.73 10.27
CA PRO A 314 17.96 -6.91 8.91
C PRO A 314 17.09 -7.89 8.11
N PRO A 315 16.78 -7.59 6.85
CA PRO A 315 15.98 -8.50 6.00
C PRO A 315 16.69 -9.85 5.81
N GLY A 316 15.97 -10.95 5.98
CA GLY A 316 16.53 -12.28 5.80
C GLY A 316 17.25 -12.86 7.02
N ASP A 317 17.50 -12.08 8.06
CA ASP A 317 18.21 -12.53 9.28
C ASP A 317 17.25 -13.24 10.25
N VAL A 318 17.26 -14.57 10.18
CA VAL A 318 16.45 -15.46 11.05
C VAL A 318 16.81 -15.28 12.53
N ALA A 319 18.10 -15.08 12.86
CA ALA A 319 18.55 -14.98 14.23
C ALA A 319 18.09 -13.68 14.89
N SER A 320 18.31 -12.57 14.21
CA SER A 320 17.84 -11.24 14.67
C SER A 320 16.31 -11.19 14.76
N PHE A 321 15.59 -11.80 13.83
CA PHE A 321 14.14 -11.85 13.89
C PHE A 321 13.65 -12.66 15.09
N ALA A 322 14.21 -13.85 15.33
CA ALA A 322 13.91 -14.66 16.50
C ALA A 322 14.23 -13.93 17.83
N ALA A 323 15.37 -13.25 17.91
CA ALA A 323 15.75 -12.48 19.10
C ALA A 323 14.79 -11.32 19.38
N ALA A 324 14.32 -10.61 18.34
CA ALA A 324 13.33 -9.54 18.46
C ALA A 324 11.98 -10.07 18.94
N VAL A 325 11.50 -11.19 18.38
CA VAL A 325 10.25 -11.84 18.81
C VAL A 325 10.38 -12.33 20.25
N ARG A 326 11.49 -13.03 20.62
CA ARG A 326 11.78 -13.46 22.00
C ARG A 326 11.69 -12.29 22.98
N ARG A 327 12.33 -11.17 22.65
CA ARG A 327 12.32 -9.96 23.48
C ARG A 327 10.90 -9.50 23.80
N LEU A 328 10.03 -9.41 22.79
CA LEU A 328 8.65 -8.93 22.99
C LEU A 328 7.70 -10.00 23.56
N ILE A 329 8.00 -11.29 23.44
CA ILE A 329 7.27 -12.34 24.18
C ILE A 329 7.55 -12.18 25.68
N LEU A 330 8.82 -11.99 26.07
CA LEU A 330 9.23 -11.95 27.48
C LEU A 330 8.92 -10.61 28.15
N ALA A 331 8.94 -9.49 27.39
CA ALA A 331 8.75 -8.13 27.90
C ALA A 331 7.33 -7.62 27.61
N GLY A 332 6.32 -8.15 28.30
CA GLY A 332 4.90 -7.84 28.07
C GLY A 332 4.56 -6.35 28.22
N GLU A 333 5.14 -5.67 29.21
CA GLU A 333 4.93 -4.23 29.42
C GLU A 333 5.52 -3.40 28.26
N ALA A 334 6.75 -3.71 27.84
CA ALA A 334 7.37 -3.03 26.70
C ALA A 334 6.59 -3.27 25.40
N ARG A 335 6.07 -4.49 25.19
CA ARG A 335 5.19 -4.84 24.08
C ARG A 335 3.91 -4.00 24.09
N ALA A 336 3.25 -3.89 25.24
CA ALA A 336 2.05 -3.08 25.40
C ALA A 336 2.33 -1.58 25.16
N ALA A 337 3.40 -1.04 25.73
CA ALA A 337 3.81 0.34 25.50
C ALA A 337 4.09 0.63 24.03
N MET A 338 4.79 -0.28 23.33
CA MET A 338 5.00 -0.18 21.88
C MET A 338 3.68 -0.21 21.09
N GLY A 339 2.70 -1.02 21.50
CA GLY A 339 1.38 -1.06 20.88
C GLY A 339 0.63 0.26 21.01
N VAL A 340 0.65 0.88 22.19
CA VAL A 340 0.06 2.22 22.42
C VAL A 340 0.75 3.27 21.54
N ALA A 341 2.09 3.28 21.50
CA ALA A 341 2.85 4.19 20.65
C ALA A 341 2.59 3.95 19.16
N ALA A 342 2.42 2.69 18.75
CA ALA A 342 2.07 2.30 17.37
C ALA A 342 0.72 2.90 16.96
N ARG A 343 -0.31 2.75 17.77
CA ARG A 343 -1.64 3.33 17.52
C ARG A 343 -1.56 4.86 17.41
N ALA A 344 -0.91 5.52 18.35
CA ALA A 344 -0.74 6.98 18.34
C ALA A 344 0.02 7.48 17.10
N ASN A 345 1.04 6.71 16.64
CA ASN A 345 1.76 7.04 15.41
C ASN A 345 0.87 6.90 14.17
N VAL A 346 0.03 5.86 14.10
CA VAL A 346 -0.92 5.70 12.99
C VAL A 346 -1.90 6.87 12.95
N GLU A 347 -2.53 7.23 14.06
CA GLU A 347 -3.49 8.33 14.14
C GLU A 347 -2.88 9.67 13.72
N ARG A 348 -1.61 9.93 14.06
CA ARG A 348 -0.91 11.17 13.72
C ARG A 348 -0.43 11.22 12.27
N GLU A 349 0.12 10.12 11.74
CA GLU A 349 0.89 10.13 10.49
C GLU A 349 0.23 9.36 9.33
N HIS A 350 -0.56 8.35 9.65
CA HIS A 350 -1.02 7.34 8.69
C HIS A 350 -2.56 7.18 8.65
N ASP A 351 -3.29 8.05 9.32
CA ASP A 351 -4.75 8.03 9.28
C ASP A 351 -5.31 8.86 8.13
N LEU A 352 -6.53 8.56 7.75
CA LEU A 352 -7.27 9.23 6.69
C LEU A 352 -7.27 10.76 6.82
N PRO A 353 -7.53 11.38 8.01
CA PRO A 353 -7.43 12.82 8.19
C PRO A 353 -6.03 13.39 7.92
N ALA A 354 -4.97 12.71 8.37
CA ALA A 354 -3.60 13.14 8.13
C ALA A 354 -3.26 13.10 6.63
N ALA A 355 -3.69 12.04 5.93
CA ALA A 355 -3.55 11.93 4.48
C ALA A 355 -4.33 13.02 3.75
N ALA A 356 -5.57 13.30 4.17
CA ALA A 356 -6.41 14.35 3.60
C ALA A 356 -5.77 15.74 3.73
N THR A 357 -5.20 16.07 4.90
CA THR A 357 -4.48 17.32 5.14
C THR A 357 -3.27 17.45 4.19
N ARG A 358 -2.48 16.39 4.02
CA ARG A 358 -1.34 16.37 3.10
C ARG A 358 -1.78 16.49 1.63
N LEU A 359 -2.88 15.84 1.27
CA LEU A 359 -3.47 15.97 -0.08
C LEU A 359 -3.93 17.39 -0.34
N ALA A 360 -4.67 18.01 0.60
CA ALA A 360 -5.11 19.40 0.46
C ALA A 360 -3.93 20.35 0.26
N ALA A 361 -2.88 20.24 1.06
CA ALA A 361 -1.68 21.07 0.95
C ALA A 361 -0.98 20.98 -0.42
N VAL A 362 -1.09 19.84 -1.11
CA VAL A 362 -0.53 19.65 -2.46
C VAL A 362 -1.50 20.13 -3.54
N LEU A 363 -2.79 19.88 -3.39
CA LEU A 363 -3.78 20.08 -4.44
C LEU A 363 -4.32 21.53 -4.49
N GLU A 364 -4.46 22.20 -3.34
CA GLU A 364 -4.97 23.57 -3.27
C GLU A 364 -4.13 24.59 -4.09
N PRO A 365 -2.77 24.59 -4.00
CA PRO A 365 -1.95 25.49 -4.81
C PRO A 365 -2.06 25.24 -6.33
N LEU A 366 -2.51 24.05 -6.74
CA LEU A 366 -2.71 23.69 -8.14
C LEU A 366 -4.06 24.18 -8.67
N SER A 367 -5.06 24.39 -7.81
CA SER A 367 -6.41 24.84 -8.22
C SER A 367 -6.42 26.22 -8.89
N GLY A 368 -5.50 27.11 -8.52
CA GLY A 368 -5.36 28.44 -9.10
C GLY A 368 -4.80 28.44 -10.53
N ARG A 369 -4.12 27.38 -10.96
CA ARG A 369 -3.50 27.30 -12.31
C ARG A 369 -4.50 26.95 -13.41
N ALA A 370 -5.61 26.30 -13.08
CA ALA A 370 -6.67 25.94 -14.03
C ALA A 370 -7.47 27.17 -14.54
N ARG A 371 -7.32 28.35 -13.89
CA ARG A 371 -8.04 29.58 -14.25
C ARG A 371 -7.21 30.56 -15.09
N ALA A 372 -5.93 30.29 -15.32
CA ALA A 372 -5.00 31.21 -16.00
C ALA A 372 -4.63 30.79 -17.44
N ALA A 373 -5.27 29.78 -18.00
CA ALA A 373 -5.15 29.32 -19.39
C ALA A 373 -6.47 29.54 -20.12
#